data_37191bc391dc8a307be4d47a9d73fc0d
#
_entry.id   37191bc391dc8a307be4d47a9d73fc0d
#
_cell.length_a   1.000
_cell.length_b   1.000
_cell.length_c   1.000
_cell.angle_alpha   90.00
_cell.angle_beta   90.00
_cell.angle_gamma   90.00
#
_symmetry.space_group_name_H-M   'P 1'
#
loop_
_entity.id
_entity.type
_entity.pdbx_description
1 polymer ?
#
loop_
_entity_poly.entity_id
_entity_poly.type
_entity_poly.pdbx_seq_one_letter_code
_entity_poly.pdbx_strand_id
1 'polypeptide(L)'
;GNSNMTAQTSPATLSPTPLSPEELQNIHAYWRACNYLAIGMIYLKDNPLLKEPLQSEQIKYRLLGHWGASPALSFSYIHLNRLIKKYDLNMIFLAGPGHGAPGVLGPVYLEGTYSEIYPDKSEDEEGMQKFFKQFSFPGHIGSHCTPETPGSIHEGGELGYSISHAYGTVFDNPDLI
;
A
#
# COMPACT_ATOMS: atom_id res chain seq x y z
N GLY A 1 -9.02 35.34 -58.47
CA GLY A 1 -9.51 35.36 -57.11
C GLY A 1 -8.76 34.28 -56.30
N ASN A 2 -7.75 34.67 -55.52
CA ASN A 2 -7.08 33.79 -54.58
C ASN A 2 -7.78 33.85 -53.23
N SER A 3 -8.48 32.77 -52.89
CA SER A 3 -9.05 32.60 -51.55
C SER A 3 -8.00 31.96 -50.64
N ASN A 4 -7.35 32.72 -49.80
CA ASN A 4 -6.54 32.20 -48.71
C ASN A 4 -7.46 31.62 -47.63
N MET A 5 -7.59 30.32 -47.56
CA MET A 5 -8.13 29.62 -46.40
C MET A 5 -7.06 29.56 -45.30
N THR A 6 -7.11 30.47 -44.36
CA THR A 6 -6.38 30.32 -43.12
C THR A 6 -7.08 29.29 -42.23
N ALA A 7 -6.48 28.11 -42.09
CA ALA A 7 -6.89 27.11 -41.12
C ALA A 7 -6.66 27.69 -39.72
N GLN A 8 -7.72 28.02 -39.01
CA GLN A 8 -7.67 28.29 -37.57
C GLN A 8 -7.45 26.96 -36.89
N THR A 9 -6.23 26.72 -36.43
CA THR A 9 -5.96 25.69 -35.45
C THR A 9 -6.51 26.14 -34.12
N SER A 10 -7.65 25.54 -33.71
CA SER A 10 -8.14 25.70 -32.35
C SER A 10 -7.06 25.24 -31.37
N PRO A 11 -6.81 26.00 -30.28
CA PRO A 11 -5.87 25.54 -29.27
C PRO A 11 -6.36 24.20 -28.73
N ALA A 12 -5.51 23.19 -28.76
CA ALA A 12 -5.78 21.90 -28.15
C ALA A 12 -6.12 22.16 -26.67
N THR A 13 -7.38 21.94 -26.30
CA THR A 13 -7.82 21.94 -24.91
C THR A 13 -7.04 20.84 -24.20
N LEU A 14 -6.09 21.22 -23.36
CA LEU A 14 -5.41 20.29 -22.47
C LEU A 14 -6.49 19.53 -21.71
N SER A 15 -6.47 18.20 -21.84
CA SER A 15 -7.35 17.34 -21.05
C SER A 15 -7.20 17.73 -19.56
N PRO A 16 -8.30 17.87 -18.82
CA PRO A 16 -8.21 18.21 -17.40
C PRO A 16 -7.32 17.17 -16.72
N THR A 17 -6.41 17.62 -15.88
CA THR A 17 -5.57 16.72 -15.07
C THR A 17 -6.47 15.79 -14.25
N PRO A 18 -6.19 14.48 -14.19
CA PRO A 18 -7.07 13.52 -13.50
C PRO A 18 -7.15 13.75 -12.00
N LEU A 19 -6.18 14.46 -11.43
CA LEU A 19 -6.09 14.81 -10.03
C LEU A 19 -5.99 16.32 -9.84
N SER A 20 -6.68 16.84 -8.83
CA SER A 20 -6.42 18.20 -8.36
C SER A 20 -5.02 18.29 -7.72
N PRO A 21 -4.40 19.48 -7.60
CA PRO A 21 -3.14 19.65 -6.88
C PRO A 21 -3.22 19.16 -5.43
N GLU A 22 -4.36 19.37 -4.75
CA GLU A 22 -4.59 18.91 -3.38
C GLU A 22 -4.66 17.38 -3.30
N GLU A 23 -5.43 16.73 -4.18
CA GLU A 23 -5.48 15.27 -4.25
C GLU A 23 -4.09 14.67 -4.50
N LEU A 24 -3.33 15.24 -5.41
CA LEU A 24 -1.97 14.80 -5.70
C LEU A 24 -1.06 14.91 -4.48
N GLN A 25 -1.16 16.02 -3.75
CA GLN A 25 -0.39 16.23 -2.52
C GLN A 25 -0.77 15.22 -1.43
N ASN A 26 -2.07 14.97 -1.25
CA ASN A 26 -2.57 13.99 -0.26
C ASN A 26 -2.15 12.57 -0.62
N ILE A 27 -2.26 12.17 -1.88
CA ILE A 27 -1.79 10.87 -2.37
C ILE A 27 -0.29 10.71 -2.14
N HIS A 28 0.49 11.73 -2.43
CA HIS A 28 1.93 11.70 -2.21
C HIS A 28 2.28 11.58 -0.73
N ALA A 29 1.59 12.31 0.15
CA ALA A 29 1.79 12.21 1.60
C ALA A 29 1.44 10.81 2.12
N TYR A 30 0.33 10.24 1.67
CA TYR A 30 -0.09 8.89 2.04
C TYR A 30 0.92 7.83 1.57
N TRP A 31 1.38 7.93 0.34
CA TRP A 31 2.41 7.02 -0.19
C TRP A 31 3.73 7.11 0.58
N ARG A 32 4.17 8.30 0.92
CA ARG A 32 5.37 8.49 1.76
C ARG A 32 5.21 7.85 3.14
N ALA A 33 4.04 7.99 3.76
CA ALA A 33 3.74 7.33 5.03
C ALA A 33 3.79 5.81 4.90
N CYS A 34 3.21 5.24 3.84
CA CYS A 34 3.30 3.81 3.54
C CYS A 34 4.76 3.34 3.39
N ASN A 35 5.58 4.10 2.69
CA ASN A 35 7.00 3.80 2.51
C ASN A 35 7.78 3.86 3.83
N TYR A 36 7.48 4.84 4.68
CA TYR A 36 8.07 4.93 6.01
C TYR A 36 7.73 3.69 6.86
N LEU A 37 6.46 3.30 6.88
CA LEU A 37 6.01 2.10 7.60
C LEU A 37 6.66 0.81 7.04
N ALA A 38 6.80 0.70 5.73
CA ALA A 38 7.45 -0.43 5.09
C ALA A 38 8.92 -0.56 5.52
N ILE A 39 9.65 0.55 5.54
CA ILE A 39 11.04 0.59 6.02
C ILE A 39 11.10 0.26 7.51
N GLY A 40 10.19 0.84 8.32
CA GLY A 40 10.12 0.55 9.75
C GLY A 40 9.89 -0.93 10.05
N MET A 41 8.96 -1.57 9.34
CA MET A 41 8.69 -3.00 9.48
C MET A 41 9.91 -3.87 9.14
N ILE A 42 10.64 -3.52 8.09
CA ILE A 42 11.81 -4.30 7.67
C ILE A 42 12.99 -4.13 8.63
N TYR A 43 13.26 -2.91 9.07
CA TYR A 43 14.53 -2.57 9.70
C TYR A 43 14.45 -2.31 11.21
N LEU A 44 13.35 -1.75 11.72
CA LEU A 44 13.32 -1.21 13.08
C LEU A 44 12.66 -2.16 14.08
N LYS A 45 13.25 -2.30 15.25
CA LYS A 45 12.65 -2.92 16.44
C LYS A 45 12.42 -1.95 17.58
N ASP A 46 12.97 -0.74 17.48
CA ASP A 46 12.84 0.33 18.47
C ASP A 46 12.98 1.69 17.78
N ASN A 47 12.68 2.80 18.50
CA ASN A 47 12.76 4.18 17.99
C ASN A 47 11.92 4.37 16.70
N PRO A 48 10.63 4.02 16.70
CA PRO A 48 9.82 3.93 15.46
C PRO A 48 9.63 5.26 14.78
N LEU A 49 9.71 6.38 15.50
CA LEU A 49 9.57 7.74 14.96
C LEU A 49 10.92 8.46 14.77
N LEU A 50 12.03 7.76 14.97
CA LEU A 50 13.39 8.33 14.86
C LEU A 50 13.55 9.64 15.65
N LYS A 51 12.99 9.68 16.87
CA LYS A 51 13.06 10.86 17.75
C LYS A 51 14.47 11.12 18.27
N GLU A 52 15.29 10.11 18.30
CA GLU A 52 16.72 10.17 18.62
C GLU A 52 17.55 9.64 17.45
N PRO A 53 18.85 9.94 17.38
CA PRO A 53 19.71 9.36 16.35
C PRO A 53 19.68 7.84 16.38
N LEU A 54 19.54 7.24 15.20
CA LEU A 54 19.45 5.78 15.07
C LEU A 54 20.72 5.10 15.56
N GLN A 55 20.53 4.08 16.41
CA GLN A 55 21.60 3.24 16.94
C GLN A 55 21.47 1.83 16.39
N SER A 56 22.58 1.10 16.32
CA SER A 56 22.62 -0.27 15.81
C SER A 56 21.71 -1.22 16.57
N GLU A 57 21.56 -1.01 17.88
CA GLU A 57 20.73 -1.81 18.78
C GLU A 57 19.24 -1.70 18.47
N GLN A 58 18.83 -0.61 17.79
CA GLN A 58 17.44 -0.35 17.38
C GLN A 58 17.08 -1.04 16.05
N ILE A 59 18.08 -1.57 15.35
CA ILE A 59 17.92 -2.27 14.08
C ILE A 59 17.78 -3.77 14.34
N LYS A 60 16.92 -4.44 13.59
CA LYS A 60 16.74 -5.89 13.66
C LYS A 60 18.01 -6.61 13.24
N TYR A 61 18.33 -7.71 13.92
CA TYR A 61 19.50 -8.55 13.57
C TYR A 61 19.34 -9.26 12.23
N ARG A 62 18.09 -9.62 11.89
CA ARG A 62 17.76 -10.30 10.64
C ARG A 62 16.80 -9.41 9.87
N LEU A 63 17.26 -8.86 8.76
CA LEU A 63 16.50 -7.99 7.88
C LEU A 63 15.79 -8.84 6.85
N LEU A 64 14.47 -8.98 7.02
CA LEU A 64 13.60 -9.69 6.10
C LEU A 64 12.45 -8.78 5.68
N GLY A 65 12.07 -8.88 4.41
CA GLY A 65 11.07 -8.08 3.76
C GLY A 65 11.58 -7.55 2.43
N HIS A 66 10.68 -7.24 1.52
CA HIS A 66 11.04 -6.84 0.17
C HIS A 66 10.73 -5.37 -0.07
N TRP A 67 11.72 -4.50 0.21
CA TRP A 67 11.60 -3.08 -0.05
C TRP A 67 11.32 -2.77 -1.54
N GLY A 68 11.94 -3.49 -2.47
CA GLY A 68 11.81 -3.25 -3.90
C GLY A 68 10.38 -3.39 -4.45
N ALA A 69 9.56 -4.26 -3.88
CA ALA A 69 8.17 -4.45 -4.29
C ALA A 69 7.18 -3.54 -3.53
N SER A 70 7.49 -3.20 -2.28
CA SER A 70 6.56 -2.51 -1.39
C SER A 70 6.09 -1.14 -1.88
N PRO A 71 6.95 -0.25 -2.40
CA PRO A 71 6.51 1.05 -2.90
C PRO A 71 5.53 0.97 -4.07
N ALA A 72 5.72 0.01 -4.98
CA ALA A 72 4.84 -0.16 -6.12
C ALA A 72 3.47 -0.72 -5.71
N LEU A 73 3.43 -1.65 -4.75
CA LEU A 73 2.18 -2.19 -4.23
C LEU A 73 1.36 -1.12 -3.52
N SER A 74 1.94 -0.37 -2.61
CA SER A 74 1.24 0.70 -1.91
C SER A 74 0.82 1.83 -2.85
N PHE A 75 1.63 2.17 -3.84
CA PHE A 75 1.28 3.14 -4.88
C PHE A 75 0.03 2.70 -5.65
N SER A 76 0.00 1.46 -6.13
CA SER A 76 -1.14 0.91 -6.86
C SER A 76 -2.40 0.89 -5.99
N TYR A 77 -2.29 0.43 -4.75
CA TYR A 77 -3.40 0.41 -3.82
C TYR A 77 -3.98 1.80 -3.56
N ILE A 78 -3.15 2.80 -3.31
CA ILE A 78 -3.61 4.17 -3.01
C ILE A 78 -4.42 4.75 -4.16
N HIS A 79 -3.99 4.54 -5.40
CA HIS A 79 -4.73 5.00 -6.58
C HIS A 79 -6.05 4.24 -6.77
N LEU A 80 -6.06 2.93 -6.54
CA LEU A 80 -7.29 2.14 -6.57
C LEU A 80 -8.25 2.54 -5.45
N ASN A 81 -7.75 2.76 -4.25
CA ASN A 81 -8.56 3.22 -3.11
C ASN A 81 -9.22 4.58 -3.39
N ARG A 82 -8.52 5.49 -4.08
CA ARG A 82 -9.11 6.74 -4.56
C ARG A 82 -10.33 6.49 -5.45
N LEU A 83 -10.22 5.56 -6.38
CA LEU A 83 -11.33 5.19 -7.27
C LEU A 83 -12.47 4.50 -6.51
N ILE A 84 -12.14 3.59 -5.60
CA ILE A 84 -13.11 2.92 -4.72
C ILE A 84 -13.94 3.96 -3.98
N LYS A 85 -13.30 4.92 -3.33
CA LYS A 85 -13.98 5.97 -2.58
C LYS A 85 -14.77 6.93 -3.47
N LYS A 86 -14.26 7.26 -4.64
CA LYS A 86 -14.92 8.21 -5.57
C LYS A 86 -16.18 7.63 -6.19
N TYR A 87 -16.19 6.35 -6.49
CA TYR A 87 -17.25 5.70 -7.23
C TYR A 87 -18.02 4.65 -6.41
N ASP A 88 -17.72 4.54 -5.12
CA ASP A 88 -18.31 3.55 -4.21
C ASP A 88 -18.20 2.11 -4.77
N LEU A 89 -16.99 1.75 -5.18
CA LEU A 89 -16.74 0.46 -5.83
C LEU A 89 -16.59 -0.66 -4.81
N ASN A 90 -17.19 -1.80 -5.12
CA ASN A 90 -16.98 -3.05 -4.40
C ASN A 90 -15.77 -3.78 -5.01
N MET A 91 -14.58 -3.45 -4.55
CA MET A 91 -13.31 -3.91 -5.14
C MET A 91 -12.43 -4.61 -4.12
N ILE A 92 -11.75 -5.67 -4.55
CA ILE A 92 -10.71 -6.36 -3.78
C ILE A 92 -9.36 -6.12 -4.44
N PHE A 93 -8.38 -5.72 -3.64
CA PHE A 93 -6.99 -5.59 -4.08
C PHE A 93 -6.22 -6.87 -3.77
N LEU A 94 -5.68 -7.51 -4.80
CA LEU A 94 -4.80 -8.67 -4.64
C LEU A 94 -3.34 -8.28 -4.87
N ALA A 95 -2.51 -8.54 -3.87
CA ALA A 95 -1.06 -8.39 -3.99
C ALA A 95 -0.45 -9.66 -4.56
N GLY A 96 -0.25 -9.72 -5.89
CA GLY A 96 0.40 -10.84 -6.55
C GLY A 96 1.78 -11.16 -5.95
N PRO A 97 2.70 -10.17 -5.81
CA PRO A 97 3.95 -10.39 -5.11
C PRO A 97 3.77 -10.30 -3.60
N GLY A 98 3.33 -11.38 -2.96
CA GLY A 98 3.08 -11.46 -1.51
C GLY A 98 4.30 -11.16 -0.64
N HIS A 99 5.51 -11.30 -1.18
CA HIS A 99 6.76 -10.88 -0.54
C HIS A 99 6.84 -9.35 -0.35
N GLY A 100 6.01 -8.58 -1.05
CA GLY A 100 5.84 -7.13 -0.82
C GLY A 100 4.89 -6.79 0.33
N ALA A 101 4.69 -7.69 1.28
CA ALA A 101 3.77 -7.53 2.42
C ALA A 101 3.88 -6.17 3.14
N PRO A 102 5.05 -5.55 3.34
CA PRO A 102 5.10 -4.22 3.93
C PRO A 102 4.29 -3.17 3.17
N GLY A 103 4.21 -3.30 1.84
CA GLY A 103 3.41 -2.43 0.98
C GLY A 103 1.89 -2.66 1.09
N VAL A 104 1.46 -3.75 1.70
CA VAL A 104 0.06 -4.07 2.02
C VAL A 104 -0.25 -3.72 3.47
N LEU A 105 0.60 -4.14 4.40
CA LEU A 105 0.45 -3.89 5.84
C LEU A 105 0.46 -2.39 6.18
N GLY A 106 1.27 -1.60 5.49
CA GLY A 106 1.34 -0.15 5.70
C GLY A 106 -0.02 0.53 5.52
N PRO A 107 -0.67 0.41 4.37
CA PRO A 107 -2.03 0.91 4.17
C PRO A 107 -3.05 0.39 5.18
N VAL A 108 -3.06 -0.91 5.47
CA VAL A 108 -3.98 -1.52 6.44
C VAL A 108 -3.81 -0.90 7.84
N TYR A 109 -2.58 -0.63 8.25
CA TYR A 109 -2.30 0.06 9.51
C TYR A 109 -2.76 1.51 9.48
N LEU A 110 -2.44 2.26 8.43
CA LEU A 110 -2.82 3.68 8.31
C LEU A 110 -4.34 3.91 8.24
N GLU A 111 -5.09 2.94 7.74
CA GLU A 111 -6.56 2.98 7.68
C GLU A 111 -7.22 2.63 9.01
N GLY A 112 -6.46 2.23 10.02
CA GLY A 112 -6.95 1.82 11.33
C GLY A 112 -7.43 0.37 11.41
N THR A 113 -7.60 -0.31 10.29
CA THR A 113 -8.11 -1.70 10.23
C THR A 113 -7.22 -2.67 11.01
N TYR A 114 -5.91 -2.49 10.93
CA TYR A 114 -4.98 -3.34 11.67
C TYR A 114 -5.18 -3.23 13.18
N SER A 115 -5.33 -2.01 13.68
CA SER A 115 -5.51 -1.72 15.10
C SER A 115 -6.90 -2.14 15.64
N GLU A 116 -7.91 -2.21 14.77
CA GLU A 116 -9.23 -2.77 15.14
C GLU A 116 -9.13 -4.26 15.48
N ILE A 117 -8.32 -5.00 14.74
CA ILE A 117 -8.13 -6.46 14.95
C ILE A 117 -7.08 -6.73 16.02
N TYR A 118 -6.01 -5.93 16.03
CA TYR A 118 -4.89 -6.05 16.97
C TYR A 118 -4.72 -4.75 17.77
N PRO A 119 -5.50 -4.53 18.83
CA PRO A 119 -5.52 -3.26 19.57
C PRO A 119 -4.18 -2.84 20.19
N ASP A 120 -3.29 -3.80 20.44
CA ASP A 120 -1.95 -3.52 20.94
C ASP A 120 -1.00 -2.92 19.90
N LYS A 121 -1.37 -2.95 18.61
CA LYS A 121 -0.71 -2.25 17.50
C LYS A 121 -1.49 -0.97 17.17
N SER A 122 -1.68 -0.13 18.16
CA SER A 122 -2.40 1.14 18.05
C SER A 122 -1.68 2.15 17.14
N GLU A 123 -2.43 3.14 16.65
CA GLU A 123 -1.88 4.21 15.79
C GLU A 123 -1.23 5.32 16.63
N ASP A 124 -0.27 4.93 17.48
CA ASP A 124 0.59 5.77 18.27
C ASP A 124 2.03 5.21 18.28
N GLU A 125 2.93 5.87 18.98
CA GLU A 125 4.34 5.47 18.98
C GLU A 125 4.55 4.07 19.57
N GLU A 126 3.87 3.74 20.65
CA GLU A 126 3.96 2.42 21.28
C GLU A 126 3.41 1.32 20.37
N GLY A 127 2.24 1.56 19.79
CA GLY A 127 1.61 0.64 18.84
C GLY A 127 2.44 0.47 17.57
N MET A 128 3.01 1.55 17.05
CA MET A 128 3.89 1.51 15.88
C MET A 128 5.17 0.71 16.17
N GLN A 129 5.75 0.86 17.35
CA GLN A 129 6.92 0.07 17.77
C GLN A 129 6.60 -1.43 17.78
N LYS A 130 5.46 -1.81 18.36
CA LYS A 130 5.00 -3.20 18.36
C LYS A 130 4.73 -3.71 16.95
N PHE A 131 4.11 -2.87 16.10
CA PHE A 131 3.83 -3.17 14.70
C PHE A 131 5.11 -3.41 13.89
N PHE A 132 6.12 -2.57 14.03
CA PHE A 132 7.40 -2.75 13.38
C PHE A 132 8.12 -4.00 13.89
N LYS A 133 8.17 -4.16 15.21
CA LYS A 133 8.91 -5.25 15.84
C LYS A 133 8.40 -6.64 15.45
N GLN A 134 7.07 -6.80 15.32
CA GLN A 134 6.46 -8.10 15.03
C GLN A 134 6.74 -8.60 13.61
N PHE A 135 6.99 -7.70 12.66
CA PHE A 135 7.17 -8.07 11.26
C PHE A 135 8.43 -8.91 11.10
N SER A 136 8.26 -10.12 10.56
CA SER A 136 9.34 -11.09 10.34
C SER A 136 10.20 -11.37 11.58
N PHE A 137 9.59 -11.34 12.76
CA PHE A 137 10.22 -11.65 14.03
C PHE A 137 9.78 -13.05 14.49
N PRO A 138 10.69 -13.87 15.06
CA PRO A 138 10.35 -15.24 15.49
C PRO A 138 9.12 -15.30 16.41
N GLY A 139 8.18 -16.16 16.07
CA GLY A 139 6.91 -16.32 16.81
C GLY A 139 5.83 -15.29 16.54
N HIS A 140 6.06 -14.38 15.58
CA HIS A 140 5.10 -13.36 15.16
C HIS A 140 4.72 -13.53 13.67
N ILE A 141 4.36 -12.44 12.99
CA ILE A 141 3.98 -12.51 11.57
C ILE A 141 5.18 -12.70 10.65
N GLY A 142 4.96 -13.35 9.51
CA GLY A 142 5.97 -13.55 8.48
C GLY A 142 6.24 -12.31 7.62
N SER A 143 7.17 -12.45 6.69
CA SER A 143 7.57 -11.40 5.74
C SER A 143 6.70 -11.33 4.48
N HIS A 144 5.74 -12.23 4.33
CA HIS A 144 4.76 -12.27 3.24
C HIS A 144 3.37 -11.91 3.75
N CYS A 145 2.45 -11.64 2.82
CA CYS A 145 1.03 -11.56 3.17
C CYS A 145 0.59 -12.92 3.76
N THR A 146 -0.08 -12.87 4.89
CA THR A 146 -0.51 -14.07 5.63
C THR A 146 -1.95 -13.90 6.10
N PRO A 147 -2.62 -14.97 6.54
CA PRO A 147 -3.98 -14.88 7.07
C PRO A 147 -4.12 -13.95 8.28
N GLU A 148 -3.04 -13.66 8.98
CA GLU A 148 -3.01 -12.72 10.10
C GLU A 148 -3.16 -11.26 9.64
N THR A 149 -2.93 -10.97 8.36
CA THR A 149 -3.19 -9.62 7.79
C THR A 149 -4.68 -9.44 7.61
N PRO A 150 -5.32 -8.46 8.28
CA PRO A 150 -6.75 -8.22 8.15
C PRO A 150 -7.19 -8.04 6.69
N GLY A 151 -8.22 -8.78 6.28
CA GLY A 151 -8.74 -8.77 4.91
C GLY A 151 -7.91 -9.55 3.88
N SER A 152 -6.84 -10.23 4.29
CA SER A 152 -6.02 -11.03 3.38
C SER A 152 -6.76 -12.29 2.93
N ILE A 153 -6.81 -12.53 1.61
CA ILE A 153 -7.40 -13.73 0.99
C ILE A 153 -6.38 -14.50 0.17
N HIS A 154 -5.16 -13.99 0.06
CA HIS A 154 -4.16 -14.50 -0.86
C HIS A 154 -2.75 -14.21 -0.32
N GLU A 155 -1.96 -15.24 -0.19
CA GLU A 155 -0.60 -15.15 0.37
C GLU A 155 0.41 -14.62 -0.66
N GLY A 156 0.28 -15.02 -1.95
CA GLY A 156 1.17 -14.56 -3.03
C GLY A 156 2.63 -15.00 -2.91
N GLY A 157 2.92 -16.05 -2.13
CA GLY A 157 4.27 -16.58 -1.94
C GLY A 157 4.84 -17.21 -3.20
N GLU A 158 3.98 -17.85 -3.98
CA GLU A 158 4.31 -18.42 -5.29
C GLU A 158 3.77 -17.52 -6.38
N LEU A 159 4.66 -16.93 -7.17
CA LEU A 159 4.29 -16.00 -8.24
C LEU A 159 3.65 -16.73 -9.43
N GLY A 160 2.69 -16.08 -10.08
CA GLY A 160 2.07 -16.53 -11.31
C GLY A 160 0.62 -17.00 -11.20
N TYR A 161 0.03 -17.13 -10.00
CA TYR A 161 -1.35 -17.58 -9.83
C TYR A 161 -2.35 -16.50 -9.32
N SER A 162 -1.90 -15.28 -9.11
CA SER A 162 -2.77 -14.20 -8.59
C SER A 162 -3.98 -13.92 -9.49
N ILE A 163 -3.83 -14.01 -10.80
CA ILE A 163 -4.93 -13.84 -11.76
C ILE A 163 -5.99 -14.90 -11.57
N SER A 164 -5.60 -16.15 -11.42
CA SER A 164 -6.58 -17.25 -11.18
C SER A 164 -7.27 -17.12 -9.84
N HIS A 165 -6.59 -16.64 -8.80
CA HIS A 165 -7.20 -16.30 -7.52
C HIS A 165 -8.19 -15.13 -7.65
N ALA A 166 -7.86 -14.11 -8.43
CA ALA A 166 -8.77 -13.01 -8.71
C ALA A 166 -10.04 -13.48 -9.39
N TYR A 167 -9.92 -14.30 -10.43
CA TYR A 167 -11.07 -14.92 -11.12
C TYR A 167 -11.91 -15.78 -10.17
N GLY A 168 -11.27 -16.60 -9.36
CA GLY A 168 -11.98 -17.43 -8.37
C GLY A 168 -12.74 -16.61 -7.35
N THR A 169 -12.19 -15.51 -6.91
CA THR A 169 -12.79 -14.61 -5.92
C THR A 169 -14.07 -13.95 -6.42
N VAL A 170 -14.11 -13.56 -7.71
CA VAL A 170 -15.26 -12.83 -8.29
C VAL A 170 -16.18 -13.72 -9.14
N PHE A 171 -15.90 -15.00 -9.25
CA PHE A 171 -16.55 -15.92 -10.20
C PHE A 171 -18.07 -15.96 -10.07
N ASP A 172 -18.59 -15.94 -8.87
CA ASP A 172 -20.02 -16.00 -8.56
C ASP A 172 -20.59 -14.67 -8.02
N ASN A 173 -19.79 -13.60 -8.06
CA ASN A 173 -20.21 -12.27 -7.61
C ASN A 173 -19.89 -11.22 -8.68
N PRO A 174 -20.86 -10.95 -9.61
CA PRO A 174 -20.63 -10.04 -10.72
C PRO A 174 -20.49 -8.56 -10.32
N ASP A 175 -20.85 -8.22 -9.09
CA ASP A 175 -20.75 -6.84 -8.57
C ASP A 175 -19.37 -6.55 -7.91
N LEU A 176 -18.55 -7.59 -7.79
CA LEU A 176 -17.21 -7.49 -7.20
C LEU A 176 -16.15 -7.30 -8.29
N ILE A 177 -15.29 -6.31 -8.09
CA ILE A 177 -14.19 -5.95 -9.00
C ILE A 177 -12.85 -6.39 -8.42
#